data_3ddd1ad12576f315eeeeda42217f7e6c
#
_entry.id   3ddd1ad12576f315eeeeda42217f7e6c
#
_cell.length_a   1.000
_cell.length_b   1.000
_cell.length_c   1.000
_cell.angle_alpha   90.00
_cell.angle_beta   90.00
_cell.angle_gamma   90.00
#
_symmetry.space_group_name_H-M   'P 1'
#
loop_
_entity.id
_entity.type
_entity.pdbx_description
1 polymer ?
#
loop_
_entity_poly.entity_id
_entity_poly.type
_entity_poly.pdbx_seq_one_letter_code
_entity_poly.pdbx_strand_id
1 'polypeptide(L)' 'MEIKVLGSGCANCKRVHQLAERALKELNIEANLLYVTDMMEIADAGILRTPGLVINNKIVSYGRIPTLEEVKAFIQNT' A
#
# COMPACT_ATOMS: atom_id res chain seq x y z
N MET A 1 -9.31 -4.78 8.63
CA MET A 1 -8.08 -4.79 7.81
C MET A 1 -7.52 -3.37 7.73
N GLU A 2 -6.23 -3.24 7.86
CA GLU A 2 -5.55 -1.96 7.74
C GLU A 2 -4.54 -2.02 6.61
N ILE A 3 -4.62 -1.06 5.69
CA ILE A 3 -3.72 -0.96 4.55
C ILE A 3 -3.00 0.39 4.63
N LYS A 4 -1.68 0.37 4.53
CA LYS A 4 -0.88 1.59 4.52
C LYS A 4 -0.12 1.68 3.21
N VAL A 5 -0.18 2.84 2.59
CA VAL A 5 0.68 3.19 1.45
C VAL A 5 1.74 4.14 1.98
N LEU A 6 2.99 3.74 1.87
CA LEU A 6 4.11 4.52 2.40
C LEU A 6 4.83 5.22 1.25
N GLY A 7 4.90 6.53 1.32
CA GLY A 7 5.58 7.28 0.28
C GLY A 7 5.55 8.78 0.51
N SER A 8 6.45 9.48 -0.14
CA SER A 8 6.63 10.92 0.05
C SER A 8 5.69 11.79 -0.80
N GLY A 9 4.64 11.21 -1.38
CA GLY A 9 3.69 11.93 -2.22
C GLY A 9 4.08 12.00 -3.69
N CYS A 10 5.02 11.17 -4.13
CA CYS A 10 5.41 11.09 -5.54
C CYS A 10 4.27 10.51 -6.39
N ALA A 11 4.37 10.66 -7.72
CA ALA A 11 3.34 10.16 -8.64
C ALA A 11 3.13 8.64 -8.48
N ASN A 12 4.20 7.88 -8.32
CA ASN A 12 4.12 6.44 -8.12
C ASN A 12 3.45 6.07 -6.80
N CYS A 13 3.70 6.86 -5.75
CA CYS A 13 3.08 6.66 -4.45
C CYS A 13 1.57 6.86 -4.53
N LYS A 14 1.14 7.91 -5.22
CA LYS A 14 -0.28 8.18 -5.43
C LYS A 14 -0.94 7.08 -6.23
N ARG A 15 -0.24 6.52 -7.21
CA ARG A 15 -0.76 5.44 -8.04
C ARG A 15 -1.00 4.17 -7.23
N VAL A 16 -0.08 3.83 -6.34
CA VAL A 16 -0.26 2.67 -5.45
C VAL A 16 -1.47 2.87 -4.56
N HIS A 17 -1.66 4.09 -4.04
CA HIS A 17 -2.82 4.42 -3.23
C HIS A 17 -4.11 4.22 -4.02
N GLN A 18 -4.15 4.69 -5.27
CA GLN A 18 -5.31 4.53 -6.13
C GLN A 18 -5.60 3.06 -6.43
N LEU A 19 -4.56 2.27 -6.66
CA LEU A 19 -4.70 0.83 -6.89
C LEU A 19 -5.27 0.11 -5.67
N ALA A 20 -4.83 0.51 -4.48
CA ALA A 20 -5.37 -0.06 -3.25
C ALA A 20 -6.86 0.27 -3.08
N GLU A 21 -7.24 1.53 -3.33
CA GLU A 21 -8.64 1.94 -3.28
C GLU A 21 -9.50 1.14 -4.26
N ARG A 22 -9.01 1.02 -5.50
CA ARG A 22 -9.72 0.30 -6.54
C ARG A 22 -9.87 -1.18 -6.21
N ALA A 23 -8.80 -1.80 -5.72
CA ALA A 23 -8.84 -3.21 -5.33
C ALA A 23 -9.88 -3.47 -4.24
N LEU A 24 -9.94 -2.61 -3.23
CA LEU A 24 -10.93 -2.73 -2.17
C LEU A 24 -12.36 -2.61 -2.70
N LYS A 25 -12.60 -1.70 -3.63
CA LYS A 25 -13.91 -1.55 -4.25
C LYS A 25 -14.30 -2.78 -5.07
N GLU A 26 -13.38 -3.28 -5.87
CA GLU A 26 -13.65 -4.43 -6.74
C GLU A 26 -13.87 -5.72 -5.93
N LEU A 27 -13.19 -5.86 -4.80
CA LEU A 27 -13.36 -6.99 -3.91
C LEU A 27 -14.51 -6.81 -2.92
N ASN A 28 -15.09 -5.61 -2.87
CA ASN A 28 -16.15 -5.24 -1.93
C ASN A 28 -15.74 -5.48 -0.47
N ILE A 29 -14.51 -5.07 -0.15
CA ILE A 29 -13.94 -5.21 1.19
C ILE A 29 -13.78 -3.83 1.81
N GLU A 30 -14.21 -3.67 3.06
CA GLU A 30 -13.97 -2.47 3.83
C GLU A 30 -12.67 -2.59 4.59
N ALA A 31 -11.84 -1.56 4.51
CA ALA A 31 -10.57 -1.51 5.20
C ALA A 31 -10.19 -0.06 5.52
N ASN A 32 -9.35 0.12 6.52
CA ASN A 32 -8.74 1.42 6.78
C ASN A 32 -7.56 1.60 5.83
N LEU A 33 -7.68 2.54 4.92
CA LEU A 33 -6.62 2.85 3.96
C LEU A 33 -5.94 4.14 4.38
N LEU A 34 -4.67 4.05 4.74
CA LEU A 34 -3.88 5.17 5.23
C LEU A 34 -2.77 5.49 4.24
N TYR A 35 -2.53 6.77 4.03
CA TYR A 35 -1.41 7.23 3.21
C TYR A 35 -0.37 7.86 4.15
N VAL A 36 0.73 7.15 4.35
CA VAL A 36 1.78 7.57 5.28
C VAL A 36 2.88 8.27 4.51
N THR A 37 3.07 9.55 4.78
CA THR A 37 4.08 10.38 4.10
C THR A 37 5.24 10.75 5.02
N ASP A 38 5.16 10.45 6.30
CA ASP A 38 6.20 10.75 7.27
C ASP A 38 7.42 9.86 7.04
N MET A 39 8.55 10.48 6.72
CA MET A 39 9.79 9.78 6.43
C MET A 39 10.28 8.93 7.60
N MET A 40 10.03 9.37 8.84
CA MET A 40 10.41 8.61 10.03
C MET A 40 9.59 7.34 10.14
N GLU A 41 8.29 7.42 9.90
CA GLU A 41 7.43 6.22 9.92
C GLU A 41 7.80 5.24 8.80
N ILE A 42 8.15 5.77 7.63
CA ILE A 42 8.56 4.95 6.50
C ILE A 42 9.87 4.21 6.85
N ALA A 43 10.83 4.91 7.43
CA ALA A 43 12.09 4.31 7.86
C ALA A 43 11.86 3.25 8.95
N ASP A 44 11.00 3.55 9.91
CA ASP A 44 10.68 2.63 11.01
C ASP A 44 10.00 1.35 10.51
N ALA A 45 9.28 1.43 9.40
CA ALA A 45 8.65 0.25 8.79
C ALA A 45 9.67 -0.67 8.11
N GLY A 46 10.93 -0.22 7.97
CA GLY A 46 11.98 -1.02 7.35
C GLY A 46 11.98 -0.95 5.83
N ILE A 47 11.26 0.00 5.24
CA ILE A 47 11.19 0.16 3.79
C ILE A 47 12.29 1.11 3.34
N LEU A 48 13.17 0.62 2.46
CA LEU A 48 14.27 1.40 1.92
C LEU A 48 13.91 2.14 0.63
N ARG A 49 12.84 1.73 -0.02
CA ARG A 49 12.38 2.32 -1.29
C ARG A 49 10.88 2.54 -1.24
N THR A 50 10.43 3.67 -1.77
CA THR A 50 9.01 3.97 -1.89
C THR A 50 8.59 3.87 -3.36
N PRO A 51 7.33 3.57 -3.66
CA PRO A 51 6.22 3.40 -2.71
C PRO A 51 6.26 2.03 -2.01
N GLY A 52 5.73 1.99 -0.79
CA GLY A 52 5.58 0.74 -0.05
C GLY A 52 4.11 0.44 0.19
N LEU A 53 3.77 -0.83 0.24
CA LEU A 53 2.42 -1.28 0.54
C LEU A 53 2.47 -2.24 1.73
N VAL A 54 1.74 -1.90 2.78
CA VAL A 54 1.68 -2.68 4.02
C VAL A 54 0.24 -3.05 4.31
N ILE A 55 -0.01 -4.32 4.55
CA ILE A 55 -1.34 -4.82 4.89
C ILE A 55 -1.26 -5.54 6.24
N ASN A 56 -2.05 -5.08 7.21
CA ASN A 56 -2.08 -5.65 8.56
C ASN A 56 -0.68 -5.78 9.16
N ASN A 57 0.11 -4.70 9.06
CA ASN A 57 1.48 -4.61 9.56
C ASN A 57 2.49 -5.51 8.83
N LYS A 58 2.11 -6.05 7.69
CA LYS A 58 3.01 -6.88 6.88
C LYS A 58 3.33 -6.18 5.57
N ILE A 59 4.63 -6.01 5.27
CA ILE A 59 5.07 -5.42 4.01
C ILE A 59 4.84 -6.43 2.90
N VAL A 60 3.98 -6.08 1.94
CA VAL A 60 3.67 -6.98 0.82
C VAL A 60 4.33 -6.54 -0.49
N SER A 61 4.71 -5.27 -0.59
CA SER A 61 5.40 -4.74 -1.77
C SER A 61 6.13 -3.46 -1.41
N TYR A 62 7.26 -3.21 -2.07
CA TYR A 62 7.98 -1.95 -1.91
C TYR A 62 8.88 -1.69 -3.12
N GLY A 63 9.17 -0.41 -3.37
CA GLY A 63 10.09 -0.01 -4.43
C GLY A 63 9.57 -0.17 -5.85
N ARG A 64 8.30 -0.54 -6.03
CA ARG A 64 7.67 -0.68 -7.34
C ARG A 64 6.17 -0.46 -7.26
N ILE A 65 5.54 -0.30 -8.41
CA ILE A 65 4.09 -0.22 -8.50
C ILE A 65 3.58 -1.63 -8.81
N PRO A 66 2.84 -2.28 -7.88
CA PRO A 66 2.23 -3.58 -8.19
C PRO A 66 1.08 -3.39 -9.17
N THR A 67 0.70 -4.46 -9.84
CA THR A 67 -0.49 -4.44 -10.69
C THR A 67 -1.75 -4.52 -9.83
N LEU A 68 -2.88 -4.15 -10.40
CA LEU A 68 -4.16 -4.28 -9.69
C LEU A 68 -4.41 -5.72 -9.25
N GLU A 69 -4.11 -6.69 -10.10
CA GLU A 69 -4.26 -8.11 -9.78
C GLU A 69 -3.39 -8.53 -8.61
N GLU A 70 -2.15 -8.03 -8.56
CA GLU A 70 -1.25 -8.29 -7.43
C GLU A 70 -1.81 -7.71 -6.13
N VAL A 71 -2.31 -6.48 -6.17
CA VAL A 71 -2.88 -5.83 -4.99
C VAL A 71 -4.09 -6.61 -4.48
N LYS A 72 -4.95 -7.06 -5.38
CA LYS A 72 -6.10 -7.88 -5.01
C LYS A 72 -5.65 -9.18 -4.33
N ALA A 73 -4.63 -9.84 -4.88
CA ALA A 73 -4.09 -11.07 -4.31
C ALA A 73 -3.50 -10.83 -2.92
N PHE A 74 -2.77 -9.73 -2.73
CA PHE A 74 -2.23 -9.36 -1.41
C PHE A 74 -3.34 -9.19 -0.37
N ILE A 75 -4.43 -8.54 -0.75
CA ILE A 75 -5.56 -8.30 0.14
C ILE A 75 -6.26 -9.62 0.48
N GLN A 76 -6.47 -10.47 -0.50
CA GLN A 76 -7.17 -11.73 -0.33
C GLN A 76 -6.37 -12.77 0.47
N ASN A 77 -5.05 -12.68 0.44
CA ASN A 77 -4.16 -13.64 1.11
C ASN A 77 -3.69 -13.18 2.50
N THR A 78 -4.32 -12.18 3.03
CA THR A 78 -3.94 -11.63 4.34
C THR A 78 -4.84 -12.13 5.45
#